data_cb8bd3769137dcbf409577d305ebab61
#
_entry.id   cb8bd3769137dcbf409577d305ebab61
#
_cell.length_a   1.000
_cell.length_b   1.000
_cell.length_c   1.000
_cell.angle_alpha   90.00
_cell.angle_beta   90.00
_cell.angle_gamma   90.00
#
_symmetry.space_group_name_H-M   'P 1'
#
loop_
_entity.id
_entity.type
_entity.pdbx_description
1 polymer ?
#
loop_
_entity_poly.entity_id
_entity_poly.type
_entity_poly.pdbx_seq_one_letter_code
_entity_poly.pdbx_strand_id
1 'polypeptide(L)'
;MKVRYIGESFGVEGLTNNKIYEVIGIENGMLRVIDDSGEDYLYSITKPCSLEDSSKCGKWEIIEDNENKDIERLMKGGINEV
;
A
#
# COMPACT_ATOMS: atom_id res chain seq x y z
N MET A 1 7.56 7.91 3.90
CA MET A 1 7.42 6.45 3.86
C MET A 1 7.27 6.00 2.41
N LYS A 2 7.87 4.87 2.07
CA LYS A 2 7.83 4.35 0.70
C LYS A 2 7.60 2.86 0.71
N VAL A 3 6.78 2.40 -0.23
CA VAL A 3 6.49 0.98 -0.39
C VAL A 3 6.61 0.61 -1.86
N ARG A 4 6.92 -0.66 -2.12
CA ARG A 4 6.96 -1.19 -3.48
C ARG A 4 5.74 -2.07 -3.67
N TYR A 5 5.03 -1.88 -4.75
CA TYR A 5 3.88 -2.71 -5.06
C TYR A 5 4.36 -4.00 -5.74
N ILE A 6 3.94 -5.14 -5.22
CA ILE A 6 4.23 -6.44 -5.81
C ILE A 6 2.90 -7.11 -6.09
N GLY A 7 2.58 -7.30 -7.36
CA GLY A 7 1.33 -7.93 -7.72
C GLY A 7 0.95 -7.60 -9.14
N GLU A 8 -0.30 -7.83 -9.44
CA GLU A 8 -0.80 -7.57 -10.79
C GLU A 8 -0.97 -6.08 -11.01
N SER A 9 -0.35 -5.57 -12.06
CA SER A 9 -0.52 -4.16 -12.44
C SER A 9 -1.95 -3.92 -12.86
N PHE A 10 -2.51 -2.78 -12.46
CA PHE A 10 -3.88 -2.46 -12.86
C PHE A 10 -4.01 -1.00 -13.21
N GLY A 11 -4.71 -0.79 -14.34
CA GLY A 11 -5.06 0.54 -14.79
C GLY A 11 -3.86 1.33 -15.25
N VAL A 12 -4.16 2.42 -15.92
CA VAL A 12 -3.14 3.38 -16.30
C VAL A 12 -2.84 4.28 -15.12
N GLU A 13 -3.78 4.38 -14.19
CA GLU A 13 -3.71 5.29 -13.06
C GLU A 13 -3.86 4.56 -11.74
N GLY A 14 -3.38 3.34 -11.66
CA GLY A 14 -3.45 2.56 -10.44
C GLY A 14 -2.09 2.24 -9.88
N LEU A 15 -1.77 0.95 -9.83
CA LEU A 15 -0.48 0.49 -9.30
C LEU A 15 0.20 -0.39 -10.34
N THR A 16 1.51 -0.24 -10.44
CA THR A 16 2.34 -1.00 -11.37
C THR A 16 3.25 -1.94 -10.59
N ASN A 17 3.33 -3.18 -11.02
CA ASN A 17 4.19 -4.16 -10.37
C ASN A 17 5.63 -3.67 -10.28
N ASN A 18 6.23 -3.85 -9.12
CA ASN A 18 7.64 -3.51 -8.86
C ASN A 18 7.93 -2.01 -8.74
N LYS A 19 6.93 -1.16 -8.83
CA LYS A 19 7.14 0.27 -8.73
C LYS A 19 7.08 0.73 -7.27
N ILE A 20 7.88 1.72 -6.92
CA ILE A 20 7.92 2.27 -5.56
C ILE A 20 6.99 3.48 -5.51
N TYR A 21 6.20 3.55 -4.43
CA TYR A 21 5.21 4.60 -4.24
C TYR A 21 5.44 5.33 -2.93
N GLU A 22 5.12 6.60 -2.92
CA GLU A 22 5.21 7.43 -1.72
C GLU A 22 3.95 7.23 -0.88
N VAL A 23 4.14 7.00 0.43
CA VAL A 23 3.04 6.88 1.38
C VAL A 23 3.01 8.18 2.18
N ILE A 24 1.91 8.90 2.12
CA ILE A 24 1.80 10.19 2.79
C ILE A 24 0.97 10.14 4.07
N GLY A 25 0.43 8.98 4.41
CA GLY A 25 -0.32 8.84 5.65
C GLY A 25 -0.81 7.43 5.86
N ILE A 26 -1.27 7.17 7.06
CA ILE A 26 -1.87 5.89 7.44
C ILE A 26 -3.20 6.22 8.12
N GLU A 27 -4.29 5.65 7.62
CA GLU A 27 -5.62 5.94 8.14
C GLU A 27 -6.41 4.64 8.27
N ASN A 28 -6.86 4.32 9.47
CA ASN A 28 -7.72 3.16 9.72
C ASN A 28 -7.17 1.87 9.14
N GLY A 29 -5.86 1.66 9.27
CA GLY A 29 -5.23 0.44 8.78
C GLY A 29 -5.01 0.43 7.29
N MET A 30 -5.14 1.57 6.63
CA MET A 30 -4.91 1.70 5.21
C MET A 30 -3.80 2.70 4.95
N LEU A 31 -3.10 2.52 3.84
CA LEU A 31 -2.05 3.44 3.42
C LEU A 31 -2.62 4.46 2.44
N ARG A 32 -2.33 5.73 2.69
CA ARG A 32 -2.66 6.78 1.73
C ARG A 32 -1.45 6.94 0.82
N VAL A 33 -1.60 6.48 -0.41
CA VAL A 33 -0.52 6.32 -1.36
C VAL A 33 -0.75 7.21 -2.58
N ILE A 34 0.31 7.87 -3.04
CA ILE A 34 0.24 8.58 -4.31
C ILE A 34 0.48 7.54 -5.39
N ASP A 35 -0.58 7.20 -6.12
CA ASP A 35 -0.49 6.14 -7.12
C ASP A 35 -0.12 6.70 -8.50
N ASP A 36 -0.26 5.88 -9.54
CA ASP A 36 0.16 6.28 -10.89
C ASP A 36 -0.65 7.44 -11.44
N SER A 37 -1.81 7.74 -10.85
CA SER A 37 -2.61 8.89 -11.26
C SER A 37 -2.00 10.22 -10.81
N GLY A 38 -1.05 10.16 -9.88
CA GLY A 38 -0.48 11.35 -9.28
C GLY A 38 -1.29 11.89 -8.13
N GLU A 39 -2.40 11.25 -7.80
CA GLU A 39 -3.25 11.65 -6.68
C GLU A 39 -3.17 10.59 -5.59
N ASP A 40 -3.59 10.95 -4.39
CA ASP A 40 -3.51 10.03 -3.27
C ASP A 40 -4.83 9.32 -3.05
N TYR A 41 -4.73 8.01 -2.83
CA TYR A 41 -5.88 7.17 -2.53
C TYR A 41 -5.52 6.23 -1.40
N LEU A 42 -6.54 5.73 -0.71
CA LEU A 42 -6.34 4.76 0.37
C LEU A 42 -6.34 3.34 -0.20
N TYR A 43 -5.30 2.61 0.12
CA TYR A 43 -5.17 1.20 -0.26
C TYR A 43 -4.99 0.36 0.99
N SER A 44 -5.51 -0.86 0.96
CA SER A 44 -5.33 -1.79 2.07
C SER A 44 -3.85 -2.01 2.34
N ILE A 45 -3.48 -2.06 3.60
CA ILE A 45 -2.09 -2.27 3.97
C ILE A 45 -1.66 -3.72 3.75
N THR A 46 -2.62 -4.65 3.76
CA THR A 46 -2.31 -6.07 3.61
C THR A 46 -2.59 -6.59 2.22
N LYS A 47 -3.55 -6.01 1.50
CA LYS A 47 -3.93 -6.51 0.19
C LYS A 47 -4.41 -5.36 -0.69
N PRO A 48 -3.46 -4.55 -1.20
CA PRO A 48 -3.86 -3.45 -2.08
C PRO A 48 -4.47 -4.00 -3.37
N CYS A 49 -5.65 -3.49 -3.72
CA CYS A 49 -6.37 -3.95 -4.89
C CYS A 49 -6.81 -2.76 -5.73
N SER A 50 -7.12 -3.04 -7.00
CA SER A 50 -7.69 -2.05 -7.87
C SER A 50 -9.00 -1.54 -7.29
N LEU A 51 -9.20 -0.23 -7.35
CA LEU A 51 -10.44 0.36 -6.86
C LEU A 51 -11.62 0.02 -7.76
N GLU A 52 -11.34 -0.36 -9.00
CA GLU A 52 -12.38 -0.70 -9.97
C GLU A 52 -12.54 -2.20 -10.16
N ASP A 53 -11.49 -2.97 -9.92
CA ASP A 53 -11.52 -4.42 -10.15
C ASP A 53 -10.79 -5.10 -9.01
N SER A 54 -11.54 -5.53 -8.01
CA SER A 54 -10.97 -6.12 -6.81
C SER A 54 -10.32 -7.48 -7.04
N SER A 55 -10.38 -8.01 -8.27
CA SER A 55 -9.65 -9.23 -8.58
C SER A 55 -8.17 -8.96 -8.84
N LYS A 56 -7.81 -7.71 -9.08
CA LYS A 56 -6.42 -7.33 -9.35
C LYS A 56 -5.81 -6.76 -8.09
N CYS A 57 -5.08 -7.59 -7.40
CA CYS A 57 -4.51 -7.25 -6.11
C CYS A 57 -3.04 -7.64 -6.02
N GLY A 58 -2.41 -7.23 -4.93
CA GLY A 58 -1.03 -7.57 -4.69
C GLY A 58 -0.70 -7.41 -3.22
N LYS A 59 0.54 -7.00 -2.96
CA LYS A 59 1.01 -6.78 -1.61
C LYS A 59 2.03 -5.66 -1.64
N TRP A 60 2.34 -5.15 -0.46
CA TRP A 60 3.35 -4.10 -0.30
C TRP A 60 4.64 -4.66 0.25
N GLU A 61 5.75 -4.16 -0.28
CA GLU A 61 7.07 -4.40 0.28
C GLU A 61 7.53 -3.07 0.85
N ILE A 62 7.92 -3.05 2.12
CA ILE A 62 8.33 -1.82 2.78
C ILE A 62 9.73 -1.43 2.30
N ILE A 63 9.85 -0.24 1.71
CA ILE A 63 11.14 0.30 1.28
C ILE A 63 11.65 1.24 2.35
N GLU A 64 10.77 2.11 2.88
CA GLU A 64 11.14 3.08 3.90
C GLU A 64 9.94 3.30 4.82
N ASP A 65 10.09 2.93 6.09
CA ASP A 65 9.04 3.12 7.08
C ASP A 65 9.33 4.38 7.90
N ASN A 66 8.39 4.74 8.78
CA ASN A 66 8.65 5.85 9.69
C ASN A 66 9.42 5.35 10.92
N GLU A 67 9.76 6.28 11.81
CA GLU A 67 10.55 5.93 12.98
C GLU A 67 9.87 4.91 13.87
N ASN A 68 8.55 4.95 13.92
CA ASN A 68 7.78 4.05 14.76
C ASN A 68 7.48 2.71 14.09
N LYS A 69 7.88 2.57 12.83
CA LYS A 69 7.65 1.35 12.04
C LYS A 69 6.17 1.01 11.98
N ASP A 70 5.36 2.03 11.74
CA ASP A 70 3.91 1.86 11.73
C ASP A 70 3.44 0.93 10.63
N ILE A 71 4.05 1.00 9.44
CA ILE A 71 3.64 0.14 8.34
C ILE A 71 3.94 -1.32 8.69
N GLU A 72 5.15 -1.57 9.16
CA GLU A 72 5.55 -2.93 9.53
C GLU A 72 4.64 -3.50 10.60
N ARG A 73 4.34 -2.67 11.61
CA ARG A 73 3.51 -3.10 12.73
C ARG A 73 2.12 -3.48 12.27
N LEU A 74 1.53 -2.68 11.39
CA LEU A 74 0.19 -2.94 10.89
C LEU A 74 0.17 -4.12 9.92
N MET A 75 1.22 -4.32 9.15
CA MET A 75 1.31 -5.46 8.26
C MET A 75 1.34 -6.78 9.02
N LYS A 76 1.90 -6.77 10.21
CA LYS A 76 1.95 -7.98 11.03
C LYS A 76 0.62 -8.27 11.69
N GLY A 77 -0.41 -7.57 11.27
CA GLY A 77 -1.72 -7.82 11.75
C GLY A 77 -2.03 -7.14 13.05
N GLY A 78 -1.12 -6.45 13.59
CA GLY A 78 -1.35 -5.64 14.76
C GLY A 78 -1.86 -6.42 15.90
N ILE A 79 -2.20 -7.32 16.00
CA ILE A 79 -2.97 -7.91 16.96
C ILE A 79 -2.28 -8.74 17.97
N ASN A 80 -2.13 -8.74 17.64
CA ASN A 80 -1.83 -9.30 18.29
C ASN A 80 -1.34 -9.54 19.12
N GLU A 81 -1.48 -9.49 19.28
CA GLU A 81 -1.25 -9.61 19.96
C GLU A 81 -1.20 -10.08 20.61
N VAL A 82 -1.38 -10.30 20.78
CA VAL A 82 -1.49 -10.69 21.48
C VAL A 82 -1.41 -10.95 22.03
#